data_2fdf3121ef2569d2819407acc95a6fb0
#
_entry.id   2fdf3121ef2569d2819407acc95a6fb0
#
_cell.length_a   1.000
_cell.length_b   1.000
_cell.length_c   1.000
_cell.angle_alpha   90.00
_cell.angle_beta   90.00
_cell.angle_gamma   90.00
#
_symmetry.space_group_name_H-M   'P 1'
#
loop_
_entity.id
_entity.type
_entity.pdbx_description
1 polymer ?
#
loop_
_entity_poly.entity_id
_entity_poly.type
_entity_poly.pdbx_seq_one_letter_code
_entity_poly.pdbx_strand_id
1 'polypeptide(L)'
;MSKPVFLFLSIFFTFFVFAETNVYRISMMGAEIGKSTETWEEKRNPDGSCELVLRSVSEMSLARGVDSMTIRSDTTISADCRTFEPKRIKGEISEGGAKIFVEGISRNGVFETILTKNGNKETSSFKMPKNTAFFGMIFKKLSAEELLKGGKTSIISEESLAESEISYTASKNPDGTVSATVIFQGIPIKYTVSNKKVLRSEIQNGLIVYTLSTIPEEKGIQASGSPDILQNTKLINGGISIKYPRKTRNTTFQIENADFSSIPETCFQKKVSGNTLFVTSDAANCTNLPVPEDTQSNIIEDSSNPEIVRAAQKIIMGAPNQREMVNRIAKFVYKHISNKNYNHGNMSAGEVLRTKSGDCTEHSALFAAMSRAAGIPTKMVYGVVMNANGEFFFHNWNEAFADGTWITIDSTFNIVPADSSRITLIYGGADSRSREQVSLSVLRFLNNTAIFARGFSNE
;
A
#
# COMPACT_ATOMS: atom_id res chain seq x y z
N MET A 1 -54.52 -39.17 -18.58
CA MET A 1 -53.83 -38.43 -19.66
C MET A 1 -52.93 -37.39 -19.02
N SER A 2 -51.70 -37.75 -18.73
CA SER A 2 -50.67 -36.83 -18.13
C SER A 2 -49.82 -36.25 -19.27
N LYS A 3 -49.78 -34.93 -19.35
CA LYS A 3 -48.91 -34.22 -20.30
C LYS A 3 -47.47 -34.20 -19.74
N PRO A 4 -46.43 -34.47 -20.56
CA PRO A 4 -45.04 -34.33 -20.09
C PRO A 4 -44.65 -32.84 -20.06
N VAL A 5 -44.13 -32.39 -18.91
CA VAL A 5 -43.48 -31.09 -18.78
C VAL A 5 -42.06 -31.25 -19.36
N PHE A 6 -41.78 -30.67 -20.49
CA PHE A 6 -40.45 -30.50 -21.03
C PHE A 6 -39.71 -29.44 -20.23
N LEU A 7 -38.80 -29.84 -19.35
CA LEU A 7 -37.85 -28.95 -18.70
C LEU A 7 -36.73 -28.64 -19.71
N PHE A 8 -36.77 -27.43 -20.30
CA PHE A 8 -35.66 -26.89 -21.09
C PHE A 8 -34.52 -26.55 -20.13
N LEU A 9 -33.58 -27.49 -20.01
CA LEU A 9 -32.28 -27.21 -19.38
C LEU A 9 -31.44 -26.44 -20.40
N SER A 10 -31.45 -25.10 -20.33
CA SER A 10 -30.52 -24.29 -21.11
C SER A 10 -29.13 -24.43 -20.50
N ILE A 11 -28.37 -25.39 -21.03
CA ILE A 11 -26.95 -25.56 -20.74
C ILE A 11 -26.24 -24.44 -21.45
N PHE A 12 -25.84 -23.42 -20.68
CA PHE A 12 -24.92 -22.38 -21.16
C PHE A 12 -23.54 -23.03 -21.36
N PHE A 13 -23.24 -23.45 -22.58
CA PHE A 13 -21.89 -23.82 -22.98
C PHE A 13 -21.08 -22.55 -23.21
N THR A 14 -20.29 -22.13 -22.22
CA THR A 14 -19.15 -21.24 -22.44
C THR A 14 -18.03 -22.09 -23.04
N PHE A 15 -17.61 -21.80 -24.26
CA PHE A 15 -16.44 -22.48 -24.84
C PHE A 15 -15.18 -21.77 -24.38
N PHE A 16 -14.30 -22.48 -23.66
CA PHE A 16 -12.91 -22.04 -23.45
C PHE A 16 -12.15 -22.24 -24.76
N VAL A 17 -11.59 -21.17 -25.30
CA VAL A 17 -10.83 -21.19 -26.56
C VAL A 17 -9.33 -21.27 -26.31
N PHE A 18 -8.88 -20.79 -25.14
CA PHE A 18 -7.46 -20.72 -24.79
C PHE A 18 -7.31 -20.73 -23.25
N ALA A 19 -6.34 -21.47 -22.76
CA ALA A 19 -5.88 -21.40 -21.38
C ALA A 19 -4.35 -21.41 -21.35
N GLU A 20 -3.74 -20.48 -20.64
CA GLU A 20 -2.28 -20.40 -20.46
C GLU A 20 -1.99 -20.18 -18.98
N THR A 21 -1.06 -20.94 -18.42
CA THR A 21 -0.60 -20.75 -17.05
C THR A 21 0.87 -20.36 -17.04
N ASN A 22 1.18 -19.30 -16.32
CA ASN A 22 2.53 -18.80 -16.10
C ASN A 22 2.83 -18.78 -14.61
N VAL A 23 3.98 -19.29 -14.23
CA VAL A 23 4.45 -19.26 -12.84
C VAL A 23 5.69 -18.38 -12.76
N TYR A 24 5.67 -17.42 -11.86
CA TYR A 24 6.79 -16.51 -11.59
C TYR A 24 7.37 -16.78 -10.20
N ARG A 25 8.69 -16.83 -10.13
CA ARG A 25 9.41 -16.71 -8.86
C ARG A 25 9.54 -15.23 -8.49
N ILE A 26 9.32 -14.95 -7.23
CA ILE A 26 9.44 -13.60 -6.69
C ILE A 26 10.68 -13.56 -5.83
N SER A 27 11.59 -12.65 -6.12
CA SER A 27 12.76 -12.39 -5.29
C SER A 27 12.80 -10.94 -4.84
N MET A 28 13.34 -10.71 -3.64
CA MET A 28 13.62 -9.38 -3.09
C MET A 28 15.08 -9.35 -2.66
N MET A 29 15.83 -8.33 -3.10
CA MET A 29 17.27 -8.20 -2.81
C MET A 29 18.07 -9.47 -3.16
N GLY A 30 17.69 -10.17 -4.21
CA GLY A 30 18.32 -11.40 -4.68
C GLY A 30 17.91 -12.68 -3.96
N ALA A 31 17.16 -12.62 -2.84
CA ALA A 31 16.63 -13.78 -2.15
C ALA A 31 15.21 -14.11 -2.63
N GLU A 32 14.91 -15.39 -2.83
CA GLU A 32 13.57 -15.83 -3.20
C GLU A 32 12.63 -15.70 -2.01
N ILE A 33 11.51 -14.99 -2.21
CA ILE A 33 10.53 -14.68 -1.16
C ILE A 33 9.14 -15.29 -1.45
N GLY A 34 8.91 -15.81 -2.66
CA GLY A 34 7.61 -16.35 -3.00
C GLY A 34 7.41 -16.63 -4.48
N LYS A 35 6.15 -16.82 -4.83
CA LYS A 35 5.71 -17.12 -6.19
C LYS A 35 4.42 -16.39 -6.56
N SER A 36 4.20 -16.22 -7.86
CA SER A 36 2.94 -15.79 -8.45
C SER A 36 2.56 -16.72 -9.59
N THR A 37 1.30 -17.13 -9.65
CA THR A 37 0.74 -17.93 -10.71
C THR A 37 -0.33 -17.13 -11.43
N GLU A 38 -0.18 -16.97 -12.73
CA GLU A 38 -1.14 -16.32 -13.62
C GLU A 38 -1.81 -17.35 -14.50
N THR A 39 -3.14 -17.40 -14.50
CA THR A 39 -3.93 -18.23 -15.40
C THR A 39 -4.76 -17.32 -16.30
N TRP A 40 -4.53 -17.45 -17.60
CA TRP A 40 -5.21 -16.71 -18.65
C TRP A 40 -6.24 -17.58 -19.33
N GLU A 41 -7.46 -17.06 -19.53
CA GLU A 41 -8.54 -17.74 -20.20
C GLU A 41 -9.25 -16.76 -21.15
N GLU A 42 -9.54 -17.21 -22.37
CA GLU A 42 -10.43 -16.52 -23.29
C GLU A 42 -11.78 -17.22 -23.31
N LYS A 43 -12.86 -16.49 -22.99
CA LYS A 43 -14.24 -16.97 -22.98
C LYS A 43 -14.99 -16.33 -24.10
N ARG A 44 -15.62 -17.13 -24.97
CA ARG A 44 -16.51 -16.64 -26.03
C ARG A 44 -17.93 -17.01 -25.70
N ASN A 45 -18.80 -16.01 -25.74
CA ASN A 45 -20.23 -16.17 -25.52
C ASN A 45 -20.96 -16.47 -26.82
N PRO A 46 -22.14 -17.11 -26.76
CA PRO A 46 -22.95 -17.39 -27.94
C PRO A 46 -23.38 -16.16 -28.74
N ASP A 47 -23.45 -14.98 -28.12
CA ASP A 47 -23.75 -13.69 -28.73
C ASP A 47 -22.58 -13.07 -29.51
N GLY A 48 -21.44 -13.78 -29.58
CA GLY A 48 -20.21 -13.31 -30.22
C GLY A 48 -19.37 -12.37 -29.37
N SER A 49 -19.80 -12.03 -28.17
CA SER A 49 -18.96 -11.31 -27.20
C SER A 49 -17.84 -12.20 -26.68
N CYS A 50 -16.73 -11.58 -26.34
CA CYS A 50 -15.53 -12.29 -25.88
C CYS A 50 -14.99 -11.60 -24.61
N GLU A 51 -14.49 -12.40 -23.70
CA GLU A 51 -13.92 -11.94 -22.44
C GLU A 51 -12.57 -12.60 -22.22
N LEU A 52 -11.53 -11.79 -21.98
CA LEU A 52 -10.22 -12.23 -21.52
C LEU A 52 -10.21 -12.17 -20.00
N VAL A 53 -9.88 -13.27 -19.36
CA VAL A 53 -9.84 -13.41 -17.90
C VAL A 53 -8.40 -13.72 -17.49
N LEU A 54 -7.91 -13.01 -16.50
CA LEU A 54 -6.65 -13.29 -15.81
C LEU A 54 -6.96 -13.55 -14.33
N ARG A 55 -6.60 -14.72 -13.85
CA ARG A 55 -6.49 -14.99 -12.42
C ARG A 55 -5.03 -14.98 -12.02
N SER A 56 -4.69 -14.16 -11.03
CA SER A 56 -3.36 -14.07 -10.43
C SER A 56 -3.41 -14.50 -8.98
N VAL A 57 -2.61 -15.51 -8.62
CA VAL A 57 -2.44 -15.94 -7.23
C VAL A 57 -0.99 -15.76 -6.85
N SER A 58 -0.71 -14.90 -5.89
CA SER A 58 0.64 -14.67 -5.39
C SER A 58 0.72 -14.98 -3.89
N GLU A 59 1.87 -15.52 -3.49
CA GLU A 59 2.20 -15.75 -2.09
C GLU A 59 3.67 -15.40 -1.85
N MET A 60 3.91 -14.54 -0.86
CA MET A 60 5.23 -14.06 -0.47
C MET A 60 5.39 -14.18 1.04
N SER A 61 6.58 -14.55 1.49
CA SER A 61 6.96 -14.55 2.90
C SER A 61 8.12 -13.58 3.12
N LEU A 62 7.94 -12.67 4.05
CA LEU A 62 8.88 -11.60 4.36
C LEU A 62 9.32 -11.70 5.81
N ALA A 63 10.63 -11.78 6.07
CA ALA A 63 11.16 -11.70 7.42
C ALA A 63 11.13 -10.24 7.92
N ARG A 64 10.75 -10.05 9.18
CA ARG A 64 10.67 -8.75 9.88
C ARG A 64 11.24 -8.91 11.31
N GLY A 65 12.55 -8.83 11.45
CA GLY A 65 13.23 -9.14 12.70
C GLY A 65 13.14 -10.62 13.04
N VAL A 66 12.60 -10.95 14.21
CA VAL A 66 12.37 -12.35 14.65
C VAL A 66 11.07 -12.94 14.11
N ASP A 67 10.23 -12.11 13.50
CA ASP A 67 8.92 -12.49 12.97
C ASP A 67 8.97 -12.69 11.45
N SER A 68 7.91 -13.29 10.92
CA SER A 68 7.69 -13.37 9.47
C SER A 68 6.24 -13.04 9.16
N MET A 69 6.02 -12.38 8.03
CA MET A 69 4.70 -12.06 7.54
C MET A 69 4.48 -12.72 6.17
N THR A 70 3.35 -13.40 6.02
CA THR A 70 2.92 -13.92 4.72
C THR A 70 1.93 -12.94 4.11
N ILE A 71 2.20 -12.56 2.85
CA ILE A 71 1.30 -11.78 2.00
C ILE A 71 0.77 -12.72 0.92
N ARG A 72 -0.54 -12.80 0.80
CA ARG A 72 -1.22 -13.59 -0.23
C ARG A 72 -2.25 -12.73 -0.96
N SER A 73 -2.27 -12.84 -2.28
CA SER A 73 -3.28 -12.22 -3.14
C SER A 73 -3.85 -13.29 -4.07
N ASP A 74 -5.18 -13.32 -4.21
CA ASP A 74 -5.89 -14.15 -5.20
C ASP A 74 -6.91 -13.23 -5.87
N THR A 75 -6.57 -12.76 -7.07
CA THR A 75 -7.37 -11.80 -7.81
C THR A 75 -7.72 -12.34 -9.19
N THR A 76 -8.95 -12.05 -9.61
CA THR A 76 -9.43 -12.34 -10.97
C THR A 76 -9.92 -11.05 -11.59
N ILE A 77 -9.35 -10.70 -12.73
CA ILE A 77 -9.78 -9.56 -13.55
C ILE A 77 -10.33 -10.07 -14.88
N SER A 78 -11.28 -9.35 -15.43
CA SER A 78 -11.80 -9.64 -16.76
C SER A 78 -12.00 -8.38 -17.59
N ALA A 79 -11.73 -8.48 -18.87
CA ALA A 79 -11.83 -7.40 -19.83
C ALA A 79 -12.40 -7.91 -21.17
N ASP A 80 -12.87 -7.01 -22.02
CA ASP A 80 -13.18 -7.35 -23.39
C ASP A 80 -11.93 -7.84 -24.13
N CYS A 81 -12.00 -8.97 -24.82
CA CYS A 81 -10.82 -9.60 -25.43
C CYS A 81 -10.23 -8.85 -26.63
N ARG A 82 -10.97 -7.90 -27.23
CA ARG A 82 -10.55 -7.10 -28.41
C ARG A 82 -10.09 -5.71 -28.02
N THR A 83 -10.86 -5.05 -27.15
CA THR A 83 -10.58 -3.66 -26.73
C THR A 83 -9.78 -3.58 -25.45
N PHE A 84 -9.73 -4.67 -24.66
CA PHE A 84 -9.16 -4.73 -23.31
C PHE A 84 -9.84 -3.81 -22.30
N GLU A 85 -11.06 -3.33 -22.63
CA GLU A 85 -11.85 -2.51 -21.72
C GLU A 85 -12.18 -3.32 -20.45
N PRO A 86 -11.84 -2.79 -19.24
CA PRO A 86 -12.09 -3.47 -17.99
C PRO A 86 -13.58 -3.76 -17.78
N LYS A 87 -13.90 -4.99 -17.39
CA LYS A 87 -15.27 -5.40 -17.07
C LYS A 87 -15.44 -5.64 -15.57
N ARG A 88 -14.55 -6.42 -14.97
CA ARG A 88 -14.70 -6.83 -13.57
C ARG A 88 -13.35 -7.13 -12.92
N ILE A 89 -13.28 -6.89 -11.63
CA ILE A 89 -12.26 -7.43 -10.72
C ILE A 89 -12.95 -8.05 -9.51
N LYS A 90 -12.41 -9.15 -9.03
CA LYS A 90 -12.77 -9.75 -7.75
C LYS A 90 -11.55 -10.44 -7.15
N GLY A 91 -11.36 -10.30 -5.84
CA GLY A 91 -10.24 -10.98 -5.19
C GLY A 91 -10.23 -10.85 -3.67
N GLU A 92 -9.21 -11.50 -3.10
CA GLU A 92 -8.87 -11.48 -1.69
C GLU A 92 -7.38 -11.14 -1.56
N ILE A 93 -7.06 -10.19 -0.68
CA ILE A 93 -5.70 -9.85 -0.27
C ILE A 93 -5.60 -10.15 1.22
N SER A 94 -4.56 -10.89 1.62
CA SER A 94 -4.30 -11.25 3.01
C SER A 94 -2.87 -10.88 3.39
N GLU A 95 -2.69 -10.19 4.50
CA GLU A 95 -1.40 -9.82 5.08
C GLU A 95 -1.36 -10.24 6.54
N GLY A 96 -0.48 -11.22 6.86
CA GLY A 96 -0.41 -11.77 8.21
C GLY A 96 -1.75 -12.31 8.74
N GLY A 97 -2.63 -12.78 7.84
CA GLY A 97 -3.97 -13.29 8.18
C GLY A 97 -5.09 -12.25 8.16
N ALA A 98 -4.79 -10.96 8.14
CA ALA A 98 -5.80 -9.91 7.95
C ALA A 98 -6.27 -9.90 6.49
N LYS A 99 -7.59 -10.01 6.25
CA LYS A 99 -8.16 -10.19 4.91
C LYS A 99 -8.95 -8.97 4.46
N ILE A 100 -8.76 -8.61 3.19
CA ILE A 100 -9.55 -7.60 2.49
C ILE A 100 -10.09 -8.25 1.22
N PHE A 101 -11.39 -8.13 1.00
CA PHE A 101 -12.03 -8.54 -0.25
C PHE A 101 -12.18 -7.33 -1.15
N VAL A 102 -11.83 -7.51 -2.41
CA VAL A 102 -11.88 -6.48 -3.45
C VAL A 102 -12.88 -6.89 -4.52
N GLU A 103 -13.75 -5.97 -4.91
CA GLU A 103 -14.68 -6.15 -6.02
C GLU A 103 -14.75 -4.85 -6.83
N GLY A 104 -14.83 -4.99 -8.15
CA GLY A 104 -15.04 -3.85 -9.04
C GLY A 104 -15.81 -4.29 -10.30
N ILE A 105 -16.62 -3.39 -10.82
CA ILE A 105 -17.42 -3.64 -12.01
C ILE A 105 -17.56 -2.37 -12.86
N SER A 106 -17.44 -2.55 -14.17
CA SER A 106 -17.72 -1.50 -15.14
C SER A 106 -19.18 -1.48 -15.50
N ARG A 107 -19.81 -0.30 -15.45
CA ARG A 107 -21.17 -0.05 -15.90
C ARG A 107 -21.26 1.32 -16.59
N ASN A 108 -21.68 1.33 -17.83
CA ASN A 108 -21.88 2.58 -18.59
C ASN A 108 -20.66 3.54 -18.56
N GLY A 109 -19.44 3.00 -18.66
CA GLY A 109 -18.19 3.79 -18.64
C GLY A 109 -17.78 4.30 -17.26
N VAL A 110 -18.45 3.87 -16.20
CA VAL A 110 -18.07 4.10 -14.80
C VAL A 110 -17.57 2.80 -14.20
N PHE A 111 -16.45 2.84 -13.49
CA PHE A 111 -15.95 1.72 -12.74
C PHE A 111 -16.29 1.92 -11.27
N GLU A 112 -17.10 1.01 -10.74
CA GLU A 112 -17.55 1.01 -9.34
C GLU A 112 -16.71 -0.01 -8.57
N THR A 113 -16.23 0.34 -7.38
CA THR A 113 -15.38 -0.53 -6.55
C THR A 113 -15.93 -0.67 -5.13
N ILE A 114 -15.71 -1.84 -4.54
CA ILE A 114 -16.10 -2.16 -3.17
C ILE A 114 -14.92 -2.89 -2.51
N LEU A 115 -14.45 -2.33 -1.41
CA LEU A 115 -13.56 -3.01 -0.46
C LEU A 115 -14.40 -3.50 0.71
N THR A 116 -14.17 -4.74 1.13
CA THR A 116 -14.86 -5.29 2.30
C THR A 116 -13.86 -5.87 3.28
N LYS A 117 -13.95 -5.45 4.55
CA LYS A 117 -13.16 -5.97 5.66
C LYS A 117 -14.05 -6.10 6.91
N ASN A 118 -14.10 -7.29 7.49
CA ASN A 118 -14.89 -7.57 8.70
C ASN A 118 -16.37 -7.12 8.61
N GLY A 119 -16.95 -7.22 7.41
CA GLY A 119 -18.32 -6.76 7.14
C GLY A 119 -18.46 -5.25 6.86
N ASN A 120 -17.46 -4.44 7.16
CA ASN A 120 -17.42 -3.03 6.76
C ASN A 120 -17.12 -2.92 5.28
N LYS A 121 -17.79 -1.97 4.60
CA LYS A 121 -17.63 -1.74 3.16
C LYS A 121 -17.20 -0.31 2.92
N GLU A 122 -16.28 -0.16 1.99
CA GLU A 122 -15.87 1.11 1.43
C GLU A 122 -16.13 1.06 -0.07
N THR A 123 -16.84 2.04 -0.58
CA THR A 123 -17.24 2.11 -1.99
C THR A 123 -16.62 3.34 -2.65
N SER A 124 -16.19 3.20 -3.88
CA SER A 124 -15.70 4.29 -4.70
C SER A 124 -16.15 4.09 -6.13
N SER A 125 -16.12 5.15 -6.92
CA SER A 125 -16.42 5.08 -8.36
C SER A 125 -15.70 6.18 -9.11
N PHE A 126 -15.37 5.91 -10.37
CA PHE A 126 -14.77 6.89 -11.27
C PHE A 126 -15.17 6.61 -12.72
N LYS A 127 -15.19 7.67 -13.53
CA LYS A 127 -15.40 7.55 -14.97
C LYS A 127 -14.12 7.01 -15.61
N MET A 128 -14.23 5.89 -16.33
CA MET A 128 -13.09 5.32 -17.04
C MET A 128 -12.72 6.19 -18.27
N PRO A 129 -11.44 6.58 -18.40
CA PRO A 129 -10.95 7.13 -19.65
C PRO A 129 -11.08 6.13 -20.80
N LYS A 130 -11.10 6.64 -22.03
CA LYS A 130 -11.05 5.76 -23.22
C LYS A 130 -9.72 5.00 -23.26
N ASN A 131 -9.74 3.80 -23.78
CA ASN A 131 -8.58 2.91 -23.91
C ASN A 131 -7.96 2.48 -22.58
N THR A 132 -8.66 2.60 -21.47
CA THR A 132 -8.22 2.04 -20.18
C THR A 132 -8.11 0.52 -20.25
N ALA A 133 -7.12 -0.06 -19.56
CA ALA A 133 -6.99 -1.50 -19.35
C ALA A 133 -6.66 -1.79 -17.89
N PHE A 134 -6.77 -3.03 -17.44
CA PHE A 134 -6.13 -3.44 -16.20
C PHE A 134 -4.60 -3.44 -16.38
N PHE A 135 -3.86 -3.08 -15.33
CA PHE A 135 -2.40 -3.01 -15.39
C PHE A 135 -1.77 -4.36 -15.76
N GLY A 136 -2.25 -5.46 -15.17
CA GLY A 136 -1.80 -6.82 -15.48
C GLY A 136 -2.08 -7.27 -16.91
N MET A 137 -2.94 -6.57 -17.66
CA MET A 137 -3.25 -6.90 -19.07
C MET A 137 -2.51 -6.05 -20.10
N ILE A 138 -1.66 -5.10 -19.67
CA ILE A 138 -1.06 -4.10 -20.56
C ILE A 138 -0.22 -4.71 -21.69
N PHE A 139 0.56 -5.76 -21.41
CA PHE A 139 1.40 -6.43 -22.39
C PHE A 139 0.64 -7.40 -23.31
N LYS A 140 -0.60 -7.77 -22.96
CA LYS A 140 -1.49 -8.47 -23.89
C LYS A 140 -2.18 -7.46 -24.83
N LYS A 141 -2.48 -6.26 -24.32
CA LYS A 141 -3.09 -5.15 -25.08
C LYS A 141 -2.16 -4.55 -26.10
N LEU A 142 -0.98 -4.09 -25.67
CA LEU A 142 -0.02 -3.41 -26.53
C LEU A 142 0.69 -4.40 -27.47
N SER A 143 0.71 -4.09 -28.76
CA SER A 143 1.54 -4.80 -29.71
C SER A 143 3.04 -4.44 -29.52
N ALA A 144 3.94 -5.26 -30.05
CA ALA A 144 5.38 -4.96 -30.00
C ALA A 144 5.71 -3.63 -30.70
N GLU A 145 5.00 -3.30 -31.78
CA GLU A 145 5.18 -2.04 -32.49
C GLU A 145 4.74 -0.83 -31.65
N GLU A 146 3.59 -0.92 -30.96
CA GLU A 146 3.12 0.13 -30.05
C GLU A 146 4.04 0.31 -28.87
N LEU A 147 4.55 -0.78 -28.29
CA LEU A 147 5.55 -0.72 -27.20
C LEU A 147 6.82 0.01 -27.66
N LEU A 148 7.35 -0.33 -28.86
CA LEU A 148 8.57 0.28 -29.39
C LEU A 148 8.41 1.76 -29.75
N LYS A 149 7.20 2.22 -30.09
CA LYS A 149 6.91 3.64 -30.30
C LYS A 149 6.94 4.43 -28.99
N GLY A 150 6.75 3.76 -27.87
CA GLY A 150 6.55 4.40 -26.57
C GLY A 150 5.24 5.17 -26.50
N GLY A 151 4.87 5.63 -25.31
CA GLY A 151 3.65 6.41 -25.15
C GLY A 151 3.13 6.44 -23.73
N LYS A 152 1.84 6.78 -23.62
CA LYS A 152 1.07 6.82 -22.38
C LYS A 152 -0.25 6.08 -22.56
N THR A 153 -0.76 5.51 -21.48
CA THR A 153 -2.10 4.89 -21.46
C THR A 153 -2.69 4.92 -20.06
N SER A 154 -4.01 4.93 -19.98
CA SER A 154 -4.73 4.80 -18.73
C SER A 154 -4.84 3.34 -18.32
N ILE A 155 -4.67 3.07 -17.06
CA ILE A 155 -4.84 1.75 -16.44
C ILE A 155 -5.72 1.82 -15.20
N ILE A 156 -6.31 0.66 -14.84
CA ILE A 156 -6.81 0.42 -13.49
C ILE A 156 -5.77 -0.45 -12.77
N SER A 157 -5.26 0.03 -11.65
CA SER A 157 -4.43 -0.78 -10.76
C SER A 157 -5.31 -1.80 -10.03
N GLU A 158 -4.91 -3.07 -10.03
CA GLU A 158 -5.58 -4.14 -9.29
C GLU A 158 -5.40 -4.01 -7.77
N GLU A 159 -4.37 -3.30 -7.32
CA GLU A 159 -4.07 -3.07 -5.90
C GLU A 159 -4.89 -1.92 -5.34
N SER A 160 -4.88 -0.76 -6.00
CA SER A 160 -5.59 0.44 -5.54
C SER A 160 -7.04 0.51 -5.99
N LEU A 161 -7.46 -0.32 -6.94
CA LEU A 161 -8.77 -0.24 -7.62
C LEU A 161 -9.06 1.15 -8.18
N ALA A 162 -8.01 1.89 -8.56
CA ALA A 162 -8.09 3.26 -9.03
C ALA A 162 -7.49 3.41 -10.42
N GLU A 163 -7.95 4.43 -11.13
CA GLU A 163 -7.39 4.81 -12.41
C GLU A 163 -6.05 5.55 -12.20
N SER A 164 -5.09 5.25 -13.08
CA SER A 164 -3.81 5.93 -13.16
C SER A 164 -3.32 5.99 -14.61
N GLU A 165 -2.53 7.02 -14.94
CA GLU A 165 -1.80 7.07 -16.20
C GLU A 165 -0.42 6.44 -16.01
N ILE A 166 -0.03 5.57 -16.95
CA ILE A 166 1.35 5.09 -17.09
C ILE A 166 1.97 5.66 -18.35
N SER A 167 3.29 5.87 -18.32
CA SER A 167 4.10 6.09 -19.51
C SER A 167 5.02 4.90 -19.73
N TYR A 168 5.36 4.61 -20.99
CA TYR A 168 6.23 3.50 -21.31
C TYR A 168 7.16 3.84 -22.48
N THR A 169 8.35 3.24 -22.43
CA THR A 169 9.35 3.23 -23.49
C THR A 169 9.85 1.81 -23.68
N ALA A 170 10.30 1.45 -24.87
CA ALA A 170 10.83 0.11 -25.11
C ALA A 170 11.91 0.09 -26.19
N SER A 171 12.72 -0.97 -26.19
CA SER A 171 13.72 -1.27 -27.21
C SER A 171 13.71 -2.77 -27.54
N LYS A 172 14.04 -3.10 -28.78
CA LYS A 172 14.19 -4.49 -29.20
C LYS A 172 15.58 -5.01 -28.87
N ASN A 173 15.66 -6.18 -28.29
CA ASN A 173 16.90 -6.86 -27.97
C ASN A 173 17.40 -7.72 -29.16
N PRO A 174 18.71 -8.04 -29.21
CA PRO A 174 19.29 -8.90 -30.28
C PRO A 174 18.67 -10.30 -30.34
N ASP A 175 18.17 -10.84 -29.21
CA ASP A 175 17.51 -12.14 -29.10
C ASP A 175 16.02 -12.12 -29.52
N GLY A 176 15.54 -10.95 -29.98
CA GLY A 176 14.16 -10.77 -30.43
C GLY A 176 13.17 -10.44 -29.34
N THR A 177 13.58 -10.43 -28.07
CA THR A 177 12.74 -9.96 -26.95
C THR A 177 12.63 -8.44 -26.97
N VAL A 178 11.72 -7.88 -26.18
CA VAL A 178 11.53 -6.43 -26.01
C VAL A 178 11.80 -6.07 -24.55
N SER A 179 12.73 -5.14 -24.34
CA SER A 179 12.92 -4.49 -23.04
C SER A 179 12.02 -3.27 -22.97
N ALA A 180 11.09 -3.25 -22.02
CA ALA A 180 10.18 -2.12 -21.79
C ALA A 180 10.39 -1.54 -20.39
N THR A 181 10.33 -0.21 -20.29
CA THR A 181 10.27 0.50 -19.00
C THR A 181 8.92 1.17 -18.91
N VAL A 182 8.16 0.81 -17.89
CA VAL A 182 6.88 1.43 -17.55
C VAL A 182 7.09 2.31 -16.33
N ILE A 183 6.68 3.56 -16.41
CA ILE A 183 6.67 4.47 -15.26
C ILE A 183 5.26 4.48 -14.69
N PHE A 184 5.11 3.94 -13.50
CA PHE A 184 3.86 3.92 -12.75
C PHE A 184 3.99 4.77 -11.50
N GLN A 185 3.24 5.85 -11.43
CA GLN A 185 3.30 6.83 -10.34
C GLN A 185 4.74 7.24 -9.96
N GLY A 186 5.60 7.45 -10.96
CA GLY A 186 7.00 7.86 -10.80
C GLY A 186 7.98 6.72 -10.49
N ILE A 187 7.52 5.47 -10.36
CA ILE A 187 8.38 4.30 -10.17
C ILE A 187 8.65 3.62 -11.51
N PRO A 188 9.93 3.44 -11.90
CA PRO A 188 10.28 2.67 -13.06
C PRO A 188 10.17 1.17 -12.78
N ILE A 189 9.38 0.49 -13.62
CA ILE A 189 9.28 -0.97 -13.65
C ILE A 189 9.84 -1.42 -15.00
N LYS A 190 10.91 -2.22 -14.98
CA LYS A 190 11.53 -2.76 -16.17
C LYS A 190 10.95 -4.13 -16.47
N TYR A 191 10.65 -4.37 -17.74
CA TYR A 191 10.10 -5.63 -18.23
C TYR A 191 10.94 -6.19 -19.36
N THR A 192 11.07 -7.52 -19.40
CA THR A 192 11.49 -8.26 -20.59
C THR A 192 10.28 -9.03 -21.09
N VAL A 193 9.89 -8.77 -22.34
CA VAL A 193 8.66 -9.30 -22.94
C VAL A 193 8.99 -10.06 -24.21
N SER A 194 8.33 -11.20 -24.43
CA SER A 194 8.37 -11.97 -25.68
C SER A 194 6.96 -12.46 -26.01
N ASN A 195 6.51 -12.26 -27.24
CA ASN A 195 5.21 -12.72 -27.71
C ASN A 195 4.03 -12.36 -26.76
N LYS A 196 3.99 -11.11 -26.30
CA LYS A 196 2.99 -10.60 -25.33
C LYS A 196 3.02 -11.31 -23.96
N LYS A 197 4.11 -12.00 -23.64
CA LYS A 197 4.33 -12.67 -22.36
C LYS A 197 5.48 -11.98 -21.63
N VAL A 198 5.28 -11.65 -20.37
CA VAL A 198 6.32 -11.14 -19.49
C VAL A 198 7.23 -12.29 -19.09
N LEU A 199 8.54 -12.16 -19.38
CA LEU A 199 9.56 -13.13 -18.97
C LEU A 199 10.18 -12.72 -17.63
N ARG A 200 10.31 -11.43 -17.41
CA ARG A 200 10.90 -10.84 -16.21
C ARG A 200 10.34 -9.45 -15.98
N SER A 201 10.12 -9.09 -14.73
CA SER A 201 9.89 -7.70 -14.31
C SER A 201 10.77 -7.35 -13.13
N GLU A 202 11.26 -6.12 -13.10
CA GLU A 202 12.10 -5.57 -12.05
C GLU A 202 11.52 -4.25 -11.57
N ILE A 203 11.18 -4.20 -10.29
CA ILE A 203 10.68 -3.00 -9.63
C ILE A 203 11.83 -2.37 -8.87
N GLN A 204 11.94 -1.04 -8.96
CA GLN A 204 12.90 -0.24 -8.20
C GLN A 204 14.35 -0.78 -8.33
N ASN A 205 14.85 -0.83 -9.57
CA ASN A 205 16.22 -1.28 -9.90
C ASN A 205 16.57 -2.68 -9.37
N GLY A 206 15.60 -3.61 -9.37
CA GLY A 206 15.81 -4.99 -8.96
C GLY A 206 15.61 -5.25 -7.47
N LEU A 207 15.05 -4.30 -6.72
CA LEU A 207 14.65 -4.52 -5.33
C LEU A 207 13.66 -5.70 -5.24
N ILE A 208 12.66 -5.71 -6.11
CA ILE A 208 11.72 -6.83 -6.27
C ILE A 208 11.79 -7.28 -7.73
N VAL A 209 11.92 -8.59 -7.93
CA VAL A 209 12.03 -9.19 -9.26
C VAL A 209 11.07 -10.35 -9.38
N TYR A 210 10.28 -10.34 -10.45
CA TYR A 210 9.48 -11.49 -10.91
C TYR A 210 10.19 -12.11 -12.11
N THR A 211 10.44 -13.41 -12.07
CA THR A 211 11.06 -14.14 -13.18
C THR A 211 10.19 -15.34 -13.55
N LEU A 212 9.82 -15.42 -14.82
CA LEU A 212 9.05 -16.57 -15.33
C LEU A 212 9.82 -17.86 -15.08
N SER A 213 9.17 -18.82 -14.42
CA SER A 213 9.73 -20.15 -14.15
C SER A 213 9.65 -21.02 -15.39
N THR A 214 10.75 -21.71 -15.69
CA THR A 214 10.80 -22.75 -16.74
C THR A 214 10.57 -24.15 -16.18
N ILE A 215 10.43 -24.28 -14.87
CA ILE A 215 10.28 -25.57 -14.16
C ILE A 215 8.80 -25.80 -13.85
N PRO A 216 8.20 -26.94 -14.25
CA PRO A 216 6.85 -27.32 -13.83
C PRO A 216 6.76 -27.43 -12.29
N GLU A 217 5.59 -27.13 -11.73
CA GLU A 217 5.30 -27.12 -10.30
C GLU A 217 5.36 -28.51 -9.66
N GLU A 218 6.47 -28.95 -9.13
CA GLU A 218 6.47 -30.16 -8.29
C GLU A 218 7.14 -30.03 -6.91
N LYS A 219 7.72 -28.91 -6.56
CA LYS A 219 8.22 -28.71 -5.19
C LYS A 219 7.82 -27.33 -4.70
N GLY A 220 7.07 -27.30 -3.59
CA GLY A 220 6.77 -26.08 -2.88
C GLY A 220 8.06 -25.25 -2.67
N ILE A 221 8.04 -24.02 -3.12
CA ILE A 221 9.15 -23.10 -2.92
C ILE A 221 9.21 -22.87 -1.41
N GLN A 222 10.18 -23.48 -0.73
CA GLN A 222 10.51 -23.08 0.63
C GLN A 222 11.25 -21.74 0.50
N ALA A 223 10.66 -20.69 1.02
CA ALA A 223 11.33 -19.40 1.18
C ALA A 223 12.48 -19.55 2.20
N SER A 224 13.58 -20.15 1.74
CA SER A 224 14.78 -20.31 2.56
C SER A 224 15.56 -19.01 2.51
N GLY A 225 15.50 -18.23 3.60
CA GLY A 225 16.34 -17.06 3.79
C GLY A 225 15.70 -15.76 3.27
N SER A 226 14.40 -15.54 3.49
CA SER A 226 13.79 -14.22 3.24
C SER A 226 14.63 -13.12 3.88
N PRO A 227 15.01 -12.06 3.13
CA PRO A 227 15.77 -10.96 3.72
C PRO A 227 14.92 -10.30 4.79
N ASP A 228 15.53 -10.00 5.94
CA ASP A 228 14.89 -9.21 6.97
C ASP A 228 14.67 -7.79 6.43
N ILE A 229 13.40 -7.45 6.12
CA ILE A 229 13.05 -6.15 5.57
C ILE A 229 13.51 -5.04 6.51
N LEU A 230 13.32 -5.16 7.82
CA LEU A 230 13.69 -4.12 8.76
C LEU A 230 15.19 -3.81 8.73
N GLN A 231 16.02 -4.85 8.62
CA GLN A 231 17.48 -4.68 8.56
C GLN A 231 17.97 -4.20 7.18
N ASN A 232 17.33 -4.66 6.11
CA ASN A 232 17.79 -4.37 4.76
C ASN A 232 17.22 -3.06 4.18
N THR A 233 16.19 -2.48 4.82
CA THR A 233 15.58 -1.21 4.39
C THR A 233 15.91 -0.04 5.32
N LYS A 234 16.70 -0.27 6.37
CA LYS A 234 17.16 0.81 7.24
C LYS A 234 18.12 1.74 6.49
N LEU A 235 18.02 3.02 6.76
CA LEU A 235 18.93 4.03 6.28
C LEU A 235 19.83 4.49 7.44
N ILE A 236 21.08 4.83 7.12
CA ILE A 236 22.05 5.25 8.13
C ILE A 236 22.20 6.78 8.08
N ASN A 237 22.18 7.41 9.26
CA ASN A 237 22.51 8.82 9.37
C ASN A 237 24.01 9.03 9.07
N GLY A 238 24.32 9.71 7.96
CA GLY A 238 25.68 10.10 7.60
C GLY A 238 26.14 11.43 8.22
N GLY A 239 25.29 12.10 9.02
CA GLY A 239 25.56 13.40 9.62
C GLY A 239 25.98 13.34 11.08
N ILE A 240 25.67 14.40 11.83
CA ILE A 240 25.99 14.50 13.27
C ILE A 240 25.22 13.42 14.06
N SER A 241 25.89 12.87 15.09
CA SER A 241 25.27 11.88 15.98
C SER A 241 24.28 12.55 16.93
N ILE A 242 23.07 11.96 17.02
CA ILE A 242 22.03 12.39 17.95
C ILE A 242 21.81 11.29 18.99
N LYS A 243 22.46 11.42 20.15
CA LYS A 243 22.44 10.40 21.19
C LYS A 243 21.05 10.09 21.75
N TYR A 244 20.20 11.10 21.84
CA TYR A 244 18.83 11.00 22.39
C TYR A 244 17.79 11.51 21.39
N PRO A 245 17.55 10.81 20.28
CA PRO A 245 16.66 11.30 19.22
C PRO A 245 15.24 11.57 19.72
N ARG A 246 14.76 10.83 20.73
CA ARG A 246 13.43 11.03 21.33
C ARG A 246 13.27 12.30 22.15
N LYS A 247 14.37 13.07 22.36
CA LYS A 247 14.35 14.37 23.06
C LYS A 247 14.48 15.56 22.12
N THR A 248 14.65 15.33 20.81
CA THR A 248 14.82 16.43 19.87
C THR A 248 13.52 17.19 19.64
N ARG A 249 13.60 18.50 19.63
CA ARG A 249 12.49 19.41 19.32
C ARG A 249 12.57 19.95 17.89
N ASN A 250 13.78 20.22 17.43
CA ASN A 250 14.03 20.65 16.06
C ASN A 250 15.21 19.86 15.51
N THR A 251 15.12 19.44 14.24
CA THR A 251 16.19 18.74 13.54
C THR A 251 16.24 19.22 12.09
N THR A 252 17.45 19.43 11.60
CA THR A 252 17.69 19.74 10.19
C THR A 252 18.34 18.55 9.52
N PHE A 253 17.70 18.04 8.47
CA PHE A 253 18.21 16.93 7.66
C PHE A 253 18.58 17.41 6.26
N GLN A 254 19.70 16.96 5.74
CA GLN A 254 20.00 16.98 4.32
C GLN A 254 19.68 15.59 3.76
N ILE A 255 18.92 15.54 2.66
CA ILE A 255 18.47 14.31 2.03
C ILE A 255 19.03 14.25 0.63
N GLU A 256 19.78 13.21 0.31
CA GLU A 256 20.44 13.04 -0.98
C GLU A 256 19.93 11.77 -1.68
N ASN A 257 20.02 11.75 -3.00
CA ASN A 257 19.62 10.63 -3.85
C ASN A 257 18.14 10.21 -3.72
N ALA A 258 17.29 11.05 -3.13
CA ALA A 258 15.84 10.87 -3.12
C ALA A 258 15.18 11.89 -4.03
N ASP A 259 13.96 11.58 -4.49
CA ASP A 259 13.08 12.60 -5.07
C ASP A 259 12.59 13.53 -3.94
N PHE A 260 13.40 14.54 -3.64
CA PHE A 260 13.09 15.51 -2.58
C PHE A 260 11.80 16.29 -2.84
N SER A 261 11.37 16.40 -4.11
CA SER A 261 10.12 17.07 -4.48
C SER A 261 8.90 16.32 -3.94
N SER A 262 8.97 14.99 -3.86
CA SER A 262 7.90 14.13 -3.38
C SER A 262 7.72 14.14 -1.85
N ILE A 263 8.71 14.60 -1.08
CA ILE A 263 8.59 14.74 0.37
C ILE A 263 7.62 15.87 0.68
N PRO A 264 6.55 15.66 1.47
CA PRO A 264 5.57 16.71 1.71
C PRO A 264 6.09 17.78 2.66
N GLU A 265 5.62 19.01 2.51
CA GLU A 265 5.66 20.01 3.58
C GLU A 265 4.43 19.83 4.48
N THR A 266 4.63 19.92 5.78
CA THR A 266 3.58 19.70 6.79
C THR A 266 3.64 20.78 7.88
N CYS A 267 2.79 20.68 8.90
CA CYS A 267 2.92 21.53 10.08
C CYS A 267 4.24 21.32 10.82
N PHE A 268 4.85 20.15 10.66
CA PHE A 268 6.02 19.71 11.42
C PHE A 268 7.29 19.59 10.60
N GLN A 269 7.21 19.77 9.28
CA GLN A 269 8.41 19.74 8.42
C GLN A 269 8.29 20.71 7.26
N LYS A 270 9.40 21.39 6.93
CA LYS A 270 9.49 22.37 5.85
C LYS A 270 10.76 22.16 5.03
N LYS A 271 10.65 22.33 3.74
CA LYS A 271 11.79 22.43 2.82
C LYS A 271 12.41 23.83 2.98
N VAL A 272 13.72 23.88 3.26
CA VAL A 272 14.42 25.17 3.49
C VAL A 272 15.13 25.62 2.23
N SER A 273 16.21 24.93 1.83
CA SER A 273 16.98 25.23 0.63
C SER A 273 17.70 23.98 0.15
N GLY A 274 17.88 23.86 -1.15
CA GLY A 274 18.46 22.64 -1.73
C GLY A 274 17.66 21.41 -1.28
N ASN A 275 18.36 20.35 -0.87
CA ASN A 275 17.73 19.14 -0.34
C ASN A 275 17.68 19.13 1.20
N THR A 276 17.47 20.28 1.81
CA THR A 276 17.45 20.46 3.27
C THR A 276 16.01 20.49 3.79
N LEU A 277 15.71 19.65 4.77
CA LEU A 277 14.43 19.54 5.43
C LEU A 277 14.60 19.95 6.91
N PHE A 278 13.80 20.91 7.34
CA PHE A 278 13.67 21.27 8.75
C PHE A 278 12.46 20.56 9.34
N VAL A 279 12.67 19.88 10.46
CA VAL A 279 11.62 19.14 11.19
C VAL A 279 11.51 19.69 12.61
N THR A 280 10.29 19.94 13.06
CA THR A 280 9.98 20.42 14.41
C THR A 280 8.93 19.55 15.09
N SER A 281 8.94 19.50 16.41
CA SER A 281 7.86 18.90 17.22
C SER A 281 6.77 19.93 17.59
N ASP A 282 6.92 21.18 17.16
CA ASP A 282 6.01 22.28 17.48
C ASP A 282 5.33 22.81 16.22
N ALA A 283 4.01 22.85 16.24
CA ALA A 283 3.17 23.36 15.16
C ALA A 283 2.61 24.76 15.42
N ALA A 284 3.23 25.56 16.29
CA ALA A 284 2.71 26.89 16.69
C ALA A 284 2.39 27.81 15.51
N ASN A 285 3.10 27.67 14.37
CA ASN A 285 2.90 28.46 13.17
C ASN A 285 2.07 27.72 12.08
N CYS A 286 1.42 26.62 12.42
CA CYS A 286 0.62 25.87 11.44
C CYS A 286 -0.77 26.50 11.30
N THR A 287 -1.12 26.87 10.08
CA THR A 287 -2.45 27.40 9.73
C THR A 287 -3.36 26.38 9.05
N ASN A 288 -2.88 25.14 8.85
CA ASN A 288 -3.66 24.08 8.22
C ASN A 288 -4.81 23.65 9.13
N LEU A 289 -6.02 23.69 8.60
CA LEU A 289 -7.21 23.20 9.29
C LEU A 289 -7.47 21.73 8.95
N PRO A 290 -8.17 20.99 9.81
CA PRO A 290 -8.64 19.65 9.50
C PRO A 290 -9.55 19.64 8.27
N VAL A 291 -9.49 18.55 7.52
CA VAL A 291 -10.38 18.25 6.41
C VAL A 291 -11.37 17.13 6.80
N PRO A 292 -12.50 16.95 6.09
CA PRO A 292 -13.51 15.94 6.46
C PRO A 292 -12.93 14.52 6.63
N GLU A 293 -11.93 14.16 5.82
CA GLU A 293 -11.26 12.85 5.83
C GLU A 293 -10.55 12.58 7.17
N ASP A 294 -10.13 13.62 7.88
CA ASP A 294 -9.44 13.49 9.18
C ASP A 294 -10.37 12.99 10.30
N THR A 295 -11.69 12.95 10.07
CA THR A 295 -12.70 12.45 11.01
C THR A 295 -13.46 11.24 10.51
N GLN A 296 -13.33 10.88 9.22
CA GLN A 296 -14.07 9.78 8.62
C GLN A 296 -13.60 8.42 9.13
N SER A 297 -14.57 7.52 9.30
CA SER A 297 -14.33 6.10 9.54
C SER A 297 -14.07 5.39 8.22
N ASN A 298 -13.16 4.44 8.21
CA ASN A 298 -12.85 3.59 7.06
C ASN A 298 -12.67 2.13 7.50
N ILE A 299 -12.25 1.24 6.61
CA ILE A 299 -12.14 -0.20 6.90
C ILE A 299 -10.97 -0.57 7.83
N ILE A 300 -10.02 0.30 8.06
CA ILE A 300 -8.87 0.11 8.97
C ILE A 300 -9.04 0.97 10.22
N GLU A 301 -9.17 2.29 10.06
CA GLU A 301 -9.45 3.20 11.17
C GLU A 301 -10.98 3.25 11.39
N ASP A 302 -11.57 2.10 11.77
CA ASP A 302 -13.01 1.89 11.90
C ASP A 302 -13.61 2.61 13.12
N SER A 303 -13.49 3.94 13.12
CA SER A 303 -13.90 4.83 14.24
C SER A 303 -15.39 4.78 14.56
N SER A 304 -16.23 4.33 13.63
CA SER A 304 -17.66 4.07 13.85
C SER A 304 -17.95 2.71 14.47
N ASN A 305 -16.96 1.85 14.64
CA ASN A 305 -17.13 0.56 15.31
C ASN A 305 -17.61 0.74 16.76
N PRO A 306 -18.73 0.11 17.18
CA PRO A 306 -19.28 0.31 18.51
C PRO A 306 -18.32 -0.04 19.67
N GLU A 307 -17.39 -0.97 19.46
CA GLU A 307 -16.36 -1.31 20.47
C GLU A 307 -15.34 -0.18 20.61
N ILE A 308 -14.90 0.40 19.49
CA ILE A 308 -14.00 1.56 19.46
C ILE A 308 -14.67 2.76 20.12
N VAL A 309 -15.92 3.07 19.74
CA VAL A 309 -16.68 4.19 20.33
C VAL A 309 -16.78 4.06 21.84
N ARG A 310 -17.22 2.89 22.34
CA ARG A 310 -17.32 2.64 23.78
C ARG A 310 -15.99 2.76 24.51
N ALA A 311 -14.91 2.21 23.92
CA ALA A 311 -13.58 2.28 24.52
C ALA A 311 -13.07 3.72 24.57
N ALA A 312 -13.21 4.49 23.48
CA ALA A 312 -12.82 5.89 23.41
C ALA A 312 -13.56 6.72 24.45
N GLN A 313 -14.90 6.63 24.51
CA GLN A 313 -15.72 7.36 25.48
C GLN A 313 -15.33 7.07 26.93
N LYS A 314 -15.05 5.80 27.24
CA LYS A 314 -14.61 5.41 28.59
C LYS A 314 -13.27 6.06 28.97
N ILE A 315 -12.35 6.15 28.03
CA ILE A 315 -10.98 6.65 28.29
C ILE A 315 -10.94 8.16 28.42
N ILE A 316 -11.73 8.87 27.61
CA ILE A 316 -11.76 10.35 27.64
C ILE A 316 -12.66 10.90 28.75
N MET A 317 -13.43 10.07 29.44
CA MET A 317 -14.37 10.50 30.48
C MET A 317 -13.67 11.41 31.50
N GLY A 318 -14.23 12.62 31.72
CA GLY A 318 -13.69 13.60 32.64
C GLY A 318 -12.37 14.25 32.19
N ALA A 319 -11.98 14.13 30.92
CA ALA A 319 -10.86 14.90 30.38
C ALA A 319 -11.23 16.40 30.28
N PRO A 320 -10.39 17.32 30.77
CA PRO A 320 -10.72 18.75 30.82
C PRO A 320 -10.67 19.44 29.44
N ASN A 321 -9.95 18.89 28.47
CA ASN A 321 -9.76 19.44 27.13
C ASN A 321 -9.34 18.36 26.16
N GLN A 322 -9.28 18.68 24.85
CA GLN A 322 -8.94 17.72 23.80
C GLN A 322 -7.48 17.22 23.88
N ARG A 323 -6.54 18.05 24.31
CA ARG A 323 -5.14 17.65 24.51
C ARG A 323 -5.01 16.54 25.55
N GLU A 324 -5.76 16.63 26.65
CA GLU A 324 -5.78 15.56 27.64
C GLU A 324 -6.49 14.30 27.12
N MET A 325 -7.53 14.42 26.27
CA MET A 325 -8.12 13.26 25.59
C MET A 325 -7.08 12.54 24.74
N VAL A 326 -6.30 13.28 23.93
CA VAL A 326 -5.19 12.77 23.11
C VAL A 326 -4.18 12.00 23.98
N ASN A 327 -3.73 12.60 25.08
CA ASN A 327 -2.77 11.99 26.00
C ASN A 327 -3.30 10.66 26.58
N ARG A 328 -4.56 10.64 26.99
CA ARG A 328 -5.19 9.42 27.56
C ARG A 328 -5.32 8.32 26.53
N ILE A 329 -5.74 8.67 25.30
CA ILE A 329 -5.87 7.71 24.21
C ILE A 329 -4.47 7.15 23.85
N ALA A 330 -3.46 8.00 23.68
CA ALA A 330 -2.09 7.57 23.38
C ALA A 330 -1.55 6.61 24.46
N LYS A 331 -1.70 6.97 25.73
CA LYS A 331 -1.29 6.14 26.85
C LYS A 331 -2.05 4.81 26.93
N PHE A 332 -3.35 4.83 26.61
CA PHE A 332 -4.15 3.61 26.53
C PHE A 332 -3.64 2.70 25.43
N VAL A 333 -3.49 3.19 24.19
CA VAL A 333 -3.02 2.42 23.04
C VAL A 333 -1.67 1.77 23.33
N TYR A 334 -0.70 2.56 23.82
CA TYR A 334 0.62 2.07 24.23
C TYR A 334 0.57 0.89 25.19
N LYS A 335 -0.32 0.95 26.20
CA LYS A 335 -0.45 -0.10 27.22
C LYS A 335 -1.30 -1.27 26.74
N HIS A 336 -2.27 -1.00 25.88
CA HIS A 336 -3.25 -1.99 25.45
C HIS A 336 -2.64 -3.01 24.49
N ILE A 337 -1.81 -2.54 23.54
CA ILE A 337 -1.09 -3.41 22.61
C ILE A 337 0.13 -4.00 23.33
N SER A 338 -0.11 -5.11 24.01
CA SER A 338 0.88 -5.80 24.84
C SER A 338 1.71 -6.84 24.05
N ASN A 339 1.14 -7.40 22.99
CA ASN A 339 1.79 -8.35 22.10
C ASN A 339 2.37 -7.60 20.88
N LYS A 340 3.60 -7.06 21.07
CA LYS A 340 4.31 -6.32 20.02
C LYS A 340 5.01 -7.31 19.09
N ASN A 341 4.48 -7.45 17.87
CA ASN A 341 5.03 -8.34 16.85
C ASN A 341 4.79 -7.75 15.45
N TYR A 342 5.49 -8.30 14.47
CA TYR A 342 5.44 -7.90 13.06
C TYR A 342 4.73 -8.92 12.17
N ASN A 343 3.95 -9.83 12.76
CA ASN A 343 3.30 -10.93 12.03
C ASN A 343 2.03 -10.51 11.31
N HIS A 344 1.46 -9.35 11.69
CA HIS A 344 0.23 -8.84 11.14
C HIS A 344 0.50 -7.67 10.19
N GLY A 345 -0.40 -7.46 9.25
CA GLY A 345 -0.49 -6.29 8.43
C GLY A 345 -1.95 -5.87 8.29
N ASN A 346 -2.19 -4.57 8.21
CA ASN A 346 -3.51 -4.01 7.91
C ASN A 346 -4.67 -4.50 8.79
N MET A 347 -4.45 -4.79 10.10
CA MET A 347 -5.55 -5.03 11.01
C MET A 347 -6.40 -3.78 11.19
N SER A 348 -7.74 -3.93 11.26
CA SER A 348 -8.60 -2.81 11.64
C SER A 348 -8.42 -2.47 13.13
N ALA A 349 -8.72 -1.22 13.51
CA ALA A 349 -8.62 -0.79 14.89
C ALA A 349 -9.46 -1.65 15.84
N GLY A 350 -10.64 -2.13 15.39
CA GLY A 350 -11.46 -3.07 16.13
C GLY A 350 -10.78 -4.43 16.33
N GLU A 351 -10.06 -4.94 15.33
CA GLU A 351 -9.25 -6.16 15.47
C GLU A 351 -8.11 -5.95 16.47
N VAL A 352 -7.38 -4.83 16.35
CA VAL A 352 -6.31 -4.46 17.29
C VAL A 352 -6.82 -4.34 18.72
N LEU A 353 -7.99 -3.71 18.91
CA LEU A 353 -8.61 -3.57 20.23
C LEU A 353 -8.90 -4.94 20.87
N ARG A 354 -9.32 -5.93 20.08
CA ARG A 354 -9.61 -7.28 20.57
C ARG A 354 -8.36 -8.13 20.79
N THR A 355 -7.44 -8.12 19.82
CA THR A 355 -6.25 -8.99 19.82
C THR A 355 -5.11 -8.48 20.69
N LYS A 356 -5.07 -7.16 20.96
CA LYS A 356 -4.00 -6.48 21.70
C LYS A 356 -2.60 -6.72 21.09
N SER A 357 -2.56 -6.89 19.78
CA SER A 357 -1.38 -7.31 19.02
C SER A 357 -1.11 -6.34 17.90
N GLY A 358 0.17 -6.15 17.55
CA GLY A 358 0.58 -5.36 16.39
C GLY A 358 1.83 -4.53 16.59
N ASP A 359 2.24 -3.87 15.53
CA ASP A 359 3.40 -2.97 15.46
C ASP A 359 2.99 -1.47 15.43
N CYS A 360 3.83 -0.62 14.84
CA CYS A 360 3.55 0.81 14.74
C CYS A 360 2.29 1.12 13.91
N THR A 361 1.99 0.28 12.91
CA THR A 361 0.80 0.46 12.06
C THR A 361 -0.48 0.28 12.86
N GLU A 362 -0.56 -0.79 13.65
CA GLU A 362 -1.69 -1.09 14.50
C GLU A 362 -1.84 -0.09 15.65
N HIS A 363 -0.72 0.38 16.23
CA HIS A 363 -0.77 1.47 17.23
C HIS A 363 -1.37 2.74 16.63
N SER A 364 -0.93 3.13 15.44
CA SER A 364 -1.42 4.34 14.75
C SER A 364 -2.87 4.20 14.32
N ALA A 365 -3.28 3.03 13.83
CA ALA A 365 -4.66 2.77 13.42
C ALA A 365 -5.63 2.81 14.61
N LEU A 366 -5.28 2.15 15.72
CA LEU A 366 -6.11 2.17 16.94
C LEU A 366 -6.20 3.57 17.53
N PHE A 367 -5.07 4.32 17.57
CA PHE A 367 -5.07 5.69 18.04
C PHE A 367 -5.96 6.58 17.17
N ALA A 368 -5.83 6.51 15.84
CA ALA A 368 -6.63 7.31 14.91
C ALA A 368 -8.13 7.02 15.04
N ALA A 369 -8.51 5.73 15.09
CA ALA A 369 -9.90 5.34 15.23
C ALA A 369 -10.51 5.83 16.56
N MET A 370 -9.80 5.68 17.67
CA MET A 370 -10.29 6.12 18.99
C MET A 370 -10.37 7.65 19.08
N SER A 371 -9.41 8.37 18.50
CA SER A 371 -9.39 9.83 18.48
C SER A 371 -10.54 10.38 17.61
N ARG A 372 -10.74 9.82 16.42
CA ARG A 372 -11.89 10.18 15.55
C ARG A 372 -13.23 9.86 16.21
N ALA A 373 -13.36 8.71 16.90
CA ALA A 373 -14.54 8.35 17.68
C ALA A 373 -14.80 9.32 18.85
N ALA A 374 -13.77 10.00 19.35
CA ALA A 374 -13.84 11.06 20.33
C ALA A 374 -14.08 12.47 19.72
N GLY A 375 -14.26 12.57 18.40
CA GLY A 375 -14.47 13.83 17.68
C GLY A 375 -13.17 14.62 17.46
N ILE A 376 -11.99 14.00 17.56
CA ILE A 376 -10.70 14.62 17.35
C ILE A 376 -10.20 14.29 15.95
N PRO A 377 -10.07 15.27 15.04
CA PRO A 377 -9.51 15.05 13.70
C PRO A 377 -8.09 14.49 13.80
N THR A 378 -7.82 13.40 13.09
CA THR A 378 -6.57 12.65 13.23
C THR A 378 -6.12 12.07 11.90
N LYS A 379 -4.84 12.25 11.58
CA LYS A 379 -4.15 11.69 10.41
C LYS A 379 -3.26 10.54 10.82
N MET A 380 -3.15 9.51 9.98
CA MET A 380 -2.05 8.57 10.03
C MET A 380 -0.89 9.09 9.18
N VAL A 381 0.30 8.99 9.71
CA VAL A 381 1.55 9.43 9.08
C VAL A 381 2.45 8.23 8.85
N TYR A 382 2.97 8.14 7.64
CA TYR A 382 3.96 7.15 7.24
C TYR A 382 5.27 7.85 6.93
N GLY A 383 6.36 7.33 7.47
CA GLY A 383 7.65 7.96 7.27
C GLY A 383 8.79 7.14 7.85
N VAL A 384 9.88 7.82 8.18
CA VAL A 384 11.05 7.19 8.82
C VAL A 384 11.34 7.87 10.15
N VAL A 385 11.83 7.08 11.12
CA VAL A 385 12.22 7.55 12.44
C VAL A 385 13.64 7.07 12.78
N MET A 386 14.47 7.96 13.34
CA MET A 386 15.83 7.63 13.74
C MET A 386 15.87 7.01 15.13
N ASN A 387 16.64 5.94 15.29
CA ASN A 387 16.98 5.36 16.60
C ASN A 387 18.26 5.97 17.18
N ALA A 388 18.63 5.52 18.40
CA ALA A 388 19.84 6.00 19.09
C ALA A 388 21.16 5.62 18.40
N ASN A 389 21.15 4.63 17.52
CA ASN A 389 22.32 4.22 16.73
C ASN A 389 22.49 5.04 15.44
N GLY A 390 21.60 6.01 15.18
CA GLY A 390 21.60 6.78 13.93
C GLY A 390 21.03 6.00 12.74
N GLU A 391 20.20 4.98 12.98
CA GLU A 391 19.54 4.21 11.94
C GLU A 391 18.10 4.71 11.80
N PHE A 392 17.68 4.94 10.55
CA PHE A 392 16.29 5.26 10.23
C PHE A 392 15.55 3.99 9.80
N PHE A 393 14.35 3.80 10.39
CA PHE A 393 13.43 2.73 10.05
C PHE A 393 12.10 3.32 9.60
N PHE A 394 11.40 2.61 8.72
CA PHE A 394 10.01 2.94 8.42
C PHE A 394 9.18 2.84 9.68
N HIS A 395 8.31 3.84 9.87
CA HIS A 395 7.51 3.98 11.06
C HIS A 395 6.20 4.71 10.79
N ASN A 396 5.22 4.43 11.62
CA ASN A 396 3.91 5.05 11.59
C ASN A 396 3.66 5.79 12.90
N TRP A 397 3.07 6.98 12.78
CA TRP A 397 2.61 7.78 13.91
C TRP A 397 1.36 8.56 13.52
N ASN A 398 0.91 9.47 14.36
CA ASN A 398 -0.29 10.26 14.11
C ASN A 398 -0.03 11.76 14.25
N GLU A 399 -0.89 12.54 13.60
CA GLU A 399 -1.11 13.94 13.88
C GLU A 399 -2.57 14.12 14.26
N ALA A 400 -2.86 14.77 15.41
CA ALA A 400 -4.20 15.04 15.89
C ALA A 400 -4.42 16.54 16.06
N PHE A 401 -5.60 17.04 15.70
CA PHE A 401 -5.97 18.43 15.87
C PHE A 401 -6.74 18.59 17.19
N ALA A 402 -6.10 19.21 18.17
CA ALA A 402 -6.65 19.36 19.51
C ALA A 402 -6.42 20.75 20.05
N ASP A 403 -7.47 21.35 20.65
CA ASP A 403 -7.46 22.69 21.21
C ASP A 403 -6.94 23.75 20.19
N GLY A 404 -7.34 23.61 18.92
CA GLY A 404 -7.04 24.57 17.84
C GLY A 404 -5.67 24.41 17.19
N THR A 405 -4.90 23.37 17.49
CA THR A 405 -3.57 23.15 16.89
C THR A 405 -3.31 21.65 16.59
N TRP A 406 -2.44 21.40 15.61
CA TRP A 406 -1.96 20.05 15.34
C TRP A 406 -0.91 19.63 16.39
N ILE A 407 -0.95 18.37 16.77
CA ILE A 407 0.01 17.74 17.68
C ILE A 407 0.46 16.43 17.06
N THR A 408 1.75 16.11 17.14
CA THR A 408 2.30 14.81 16.75
C THR A 408 2.19 13.80 17.89
N ILE A 409 1.78 12.58 17.58
CA ILE A 409 1.59 11.50 18.58
C ILE A 409 2.26 10.23 18.08
N ASP A 410 3.13 9.67 18.89
CA ASP A 410 3.66 8.32 18.67
C ASP A 410 3.22 7.40 19.80
N SER A 411 2.11 6.73 19.58
CA SER A 411 1.54 5.79 20.56
C SER A 411 2.35 4.50 20.68
N THR A 412 3.23 4.17 19.71
CA THR A 412 4.15 3.02 19.80
C THR A 412 5.20 3.21 20.89
N PHE A 413 5.65 4.45 21.08
CA PHE A 413 6.65 4.85 22.08
C PHE A 413 6.07 5.62 23.26
N ASN A 414 4.75 5.90 23.25
CA ASN A 414 4.07 6.74 24.24
C ASN A 414 4.68 8.15 24.35
N ILE A 415 4.86 8.82 23.23
CA ILE A 415 5.45 10.16 23.13
C ILE A 415 4.43 11.14 22.57
N VAL A 416 4.12 12.21 23.34
CA VAL A 416 3.22 13.31 22.96
C VAL A 416 3.78 14.63 23.51
N PRO A 417 4.15 15.62 22.67
CA PRO A 417 4.30 15.53 21.23
C PRO A 417 5.46 14.62 20.84
N ALA A 418 5.36 14.01 19.67
CA ALA A 418 6.45 13.21 19.12
C ALA A 418 7.65 14.11 18.75
N ASP A 419 8.84 13.54 18.81
CA ASP A 419 10.11 14.23 18.59
C ASP A 419 10.36 14.59 17.10
N SER A 420 11.37 15.42 16.82
CA SER A 420 11.76 15.84 15.48
C SER A 420 12.77 14.93 14.77
N SER A 421 13.07 13.74 15.31
CA SER A 421 13.96 12.76 14.69
C SER A 421 13.28 11.87 13.64
N ARG A 422 12.20 12.37 13.03
CA ARG A 422 11.34 11.66 12.07
C ARG A 422 11.08 12.49 10.83
N ILE A 423 10.90 11.84 9.70
CA ILE A 423 10.62 12.48 8.42
C ILE A 423 9.32 11.90 7.89
N THR A 424 8.31 12.75 7.69
CA THR A 424 7.04 12.39 7.05
C THR A 424 7.27 12.17 5.56
N LEU A 425 6.84 11.03 5.03
CA LEU A 425 6.87 10.74 3.61
C LEU A 425 5.50 10.88 2.96
N ILE A 426 4.44 10.51 3.68
CA ILE A 426 3.08 10.58 3.18
C ILE A 426 2.07 10.49 4.34
N TYR A 427 0.92 11.12 4.15
CA TYR A 427 -0.26 10.84 4.94
C TYR A 427 -1.01 9.67 4.32
N GLY A 428 -1.43 8.72 5.13
CA GLY A 428 -2.16 7.55 4.70
C GLY A 428 -3.60 7.54 5.19
N GLY A 429 -4.43 6.89 4.42
CA GLY A 429 -5.76 6.45 4.78
C GLY A 429 -5.91 4.97 4.45
N ALA A 430 -7.03 4.38 4.79
CA ALA A 430 -7.25 2.96 4.56
C ALA A 430 -7.87 2.66 3.20
N ASP A 431 -8.22 3.68 2.41
CA ASP A 431 -8.66 3.42 1.05
C ASP A 431 -7.55 2.76 0.23
N SER A 432 -7.95 1.99 -0.78
CA SER A 432 -7.00 1.20 -1.59
C SER A 432 -5.96 2.07 -2.29
N ARG A 433 -6.34 3.28 -2.73
CA ARG A 433 -5.44 4.25 -3.37
C ARG A 433 -4.36 4.72 -2.40
N SER A 434 -4.74 5.08 -1.16
CA SER A 434 -3.80 5.51 -0.12
C SER A 434 -2.80 4.40 0.21
N ARG A 435 -3.22 3.14 0.29
CA ARG A 435 -2.30 2.01 0.56
C ARG A 435 -1.27 1.83 -0.55
N GLU A 436 -1.68 1.87 -1.81
CA GLU A 436 -0.75 1.82 -2.95
C GLU A 436 0.22 3.02 -2.91
N GLN A 437 -0.28 4.23 -2.66
CA GLN A 437 0.55 5.43 -2.56
C GLN A 437 1.56 5.34 -1.40
N VAL A 438 1.18 4.77 -0.26
CA VAL A 438 2.10 4.51 0.85
C VAL A 438 3.20 3.56 0.41
N SER A 439 2.87 2.41 -0.18
CA SER A 439 3.84 1.42 -0.67
C SER A 439 4.80 2.03 -1.68
N LEU A 440 4.28 2.79 -2.64
CA LEU A 440 5.09 3.46 -3.65
C LEU A 440 5.99 4.57 -3.07
N SER A 441 5.51 5.33 -2.08
CA SER A 441 6.31 6.37 -1.41
C SER A 441 7.46 5.77 -0.63
N VAL A 442 7.22 4.66 0.06
CA VAL A 442 8.25 3.87 0.73
C VAL A 442 9.28 3.35 -0.28
N LEU A 443 8.83 2.75 -1.37
CA LEU A 443 9.73 2.22 -2.42
C LEU A 443 10.59 3.32 -3.04
N ARG A 444 10.01 4.50 -3.35
CA ARG A 444 10.78 5.64 -3.87
C ARG A 444 11.87 6.09 -2.90
N PHE A 445 11.54 6.15 -1.62
CA PHE A 445 12.47 6.61 -0.59
C PHE A 445 13.58 5.61 -0.31
N LEU A 446 13.34 4.30 -0.48
CA LEU A 446 14.35 3.25 -0.29
C LEU A 446 15.48 3.27 -1.32
N ASN A 447 15.28 3.91 -2.48
CA ASN A 447 16.23 3.84 -3.59
C ASN A 447 17.43 4.76 -3.40
N ASN A 448 18.49 4.26 -2.76
CA ASN A 448 19.76 4.95 -2.57
C ASN A 448 19.68 6.26 -1.74
N THR A 449 18.60 6.49 -1.03
CA THR A 449 18.46 7.69 -0.18
C THR A 449 19.53 7.71 0.90
N ALA A 450 20.22 8.84 1.02
CA ALA A 450 21.12 9.13 2.12
C ALA A 450 20.56 10.30 2.96
N ILE A 451 20.58 10.14 4.27
CA ILE A 451 20.08 11.14 5.23
C ILE A 451 21.24 11.59 6.12
N PHE A 452 21.39 12.91 6.23
CA PHE A 452 22.43 13.52 7.05
C PHE A 452 21.78 14.49 8.04
N ALA A 453 21.83 14.20 9.34
CA ALA A 453 21.48 15.19 10.35
C ALA A 453 22.56 16.30 10.34
N ARG A 454 22.15 17.54 10.20
CA ARG A 454 23.04 18.72 10.13
C ARG A 454 22.96 19.61 11.36
N GLY A 455 21.89 19.52 12.11
CA GLY A 455 21.68 20.26 13.35
C GLY A 455 20.46 19.75 14.10
N PHE A 456 20.45 19.93 15.41
CA PHE A 456 19.28 19.65 16.25
C PHE A 456 19.27 20.51 17.51
N SER A 457 18.09 20.64 18.11
CA SER A 457 17.92 21.17 19.47
C SER A 457 17.01 20.24 20.28
N ASN A 458 17.16 20.27 21.57
CA ASN A 458 16.36 19.51 22.55
C ASN A 458 15.34 20.40 23.29
N GLU A 459 15.31 21.71 22.95
CA GLU A 459 14.43 22.71 23.56
C GLU A 459 13.89 23.69 22.47
#